data_5633b3b316848434e26cb83927c0836c
#
_entry.id   5633b3b316848434e26cb83927c0836c
#
_cell.length_a   1.000
_cell.length_b   1.000
_cell.length_c   1.000
_cell.angle_alpha   90.00
_cell.angle_beta   90.00
_cell.angle_gamma   90.00
#
_symmetry.space_group_name_H-M   'P 1'
#
loop_
_entity.id
_entity.type
_entity.pdbx_description
1 polymer ?
#
loop_
_entity_poly.entity_id
_entity_poly.type
_entity_poly.pdbx_seq_one_letter_code
_entity_poly.pdbx_strand_id
1 'polypeptide(L)'
;MQYLTKVLANTIAPKNKIKGAHIEEEEIKLSLFADDIIVYLKNPIISAQNLLKLISNFNKVSGYKINMQKSQGFLYTNKRQTESQIISEFLFTIATKRIKYLRIQLTKGVKDFLKESYKPLLEEIRQDIDKCKNIPCSWIGRINIV
;
A
#
# COMPACT_ATOMS: atom_id res chain seq x y z
N MET A 1 8.84 -15.14 -3.55
CA MET A 1 8.10 -14.20 -2.69
C MET A 1 6.64 -13.99 -3.08
N GLN A 2 6.30 -13.77 -4.34
CA GLN A 2 4.89 -13.58 -4.79
C GLN A 2 3.90 -14.66 -4.33
N TYR A 3 4.32 -15.92 -4.24
CA TYR A 3 3.44 -17.00 -3.79
C TYR A 3 3.00 -16.84 -2.34
N LEU A 4 3.90 -16.42 -1.46
CA LEU A 4 3.61 -16.27 -0.02
C LEU A 4 2.71 -15.07 0.26
N THR A 5 2.92 -13.98 -0.45
CA THR A 5 2.05 -12.79 -0.40
C THR A 5 0.62 -13.16 -0.81
N LYS A 6 0.49 -13.98 -1.85
CA LYS A 6 -0.80 -14.50 -2.32
C LYS A 6 -1.46 -15.44 -1.30
N VAL A 7 -0.69 -16.28 -0.62
CA VAL A 7 -1.21 -17.16 0.45
C VAL A 7 -1.71 -16.34 1.64
N LEU A 8 -0.96 -15.32 2.06
CA LEU A 8 -1.39 -14.41 3.12
C LEU A 8 -2.68 -13.67 2.73
N ALA A 9 -2.77 -13.17 1.50
CA ALA A 9 -3.95 -12.51 0.99
C ALA A 9 -5.17 -13.43 0.98
N ASN A 10 -5.03 -14.66 0.51
CA ASN A 10 -6.10 -15.66 0.52
C ASN A 10 -6.53 -16.03 1.96
N THR A 11 -5.67 -15.81 2.95
CA THR A 11 -6.01 -16.01 4.36
C THR A 11 -6.76 -14.81 4.94
N ILE A 12 -6.49 -13.60 4.48
CA ILE A 12 -7.14 -12.36 4.92
C ILE A 12 -8.53 -12.19 4.29
N ALA A 13 -8.64 -12.45 2.98
CA ALA A 13 -9.85 -12.17 2.20
C ALA A 13 -11.14 -12.82 2.74
N PRO A 14 -11.18 -14.13 3.11
CA PRO A 14 -12.41 -14.79 3.53
C PRO A 14 -12.80 -14.53 5.00
N LYS A 15 -11.98 -13.83 5.79
CA LYS A 15 -12.25 -13.64 7.22
C LYS A 15 -13.29 -12.55 7.47
N ASN A 16 -14.49 -12.93 7.86
CA ASN A 16 -15.58 -12.00 8.24
C ASN A 16 -15.24 -11.08 9.43
N LYS A 17 -14.19 -11.39 10.19
CA LYS A 17 -13.70 -10.58 11.31
C LYS A 17 -12.88 -9.36 10.85
N ILE A 18 -12.39 -9.36 9.61
CA ILE A 18 -11.72 -8.23 8.98
C ILE A 18 -12.68 -7.64 7.96
N LYS A 19 -13.21 -6.48 8.28
CA LYS A 19 -14.10 -5.72 7.37
C LYS A 19 -13.27 -4.75 6.56
N GLY A 20 -13.46 -4.78 5.23
CA GLY A 20 -12.81 -3.92 4.27
C GLY A 20 -13.47 -2.55 4.11
N ALA A 21 -12.90 -1.73 3.25
CA ALA A 21 -13.53 -0.51 2.78
C ALA A 21 -14.59 -0.83 1.70
N HIS A 22 -15.70 -0.09 1.67
CA HIS A 22 -16.68 -0.22 0.61
C HIS A 22 -16.44 0.88 -0.42
N ILE A 23 -16.35 0.47 -1.68
CA ILE A 23 -16.35 1.37 -2.83
C ILE A 23 -17.57 0.96 -3.66
N GLU A 24 -18.57 1.84 -3.73
CA GLU A 24 -19.87 1.55 -4.27
C GLU A 24 -20.53 0.35 -3.55
N GLU A 25 -20.82 -0.73 -4.26
CA GLU A 25 -21.44 -1.95 -3.71
C GLU A 25 -20.40 -3.02 -3.31
N GLU A 26 -19.13 -2.83 -3.64
CA GLU A 26 -18.08 -3.83 -3.40
C GLU A 26 -17.28 -3.57 -2.12
N GLU A 27 -17.04 -4.63 -1.35
CA GLU A 27 -16.12 -4.61 -0.21
C GLU A 27 -14.69 -4.95 -0.68
N ILE A 28 -13.80 -3.94 -0.62
CA ILE A 28 -12.38 -4.13 -0.91
C ILE A 28 -11.63 -4.32 0.40
N LYS A 29 -10.98 -5.48 0.58
CA LYS A 29 -10.20 -5.79 1.77
C LYS A 29 -8.71 -5.61 1.56
N LEU A 30 -8.20 -5.89 0.37
CA LEU A 30 -6.77 -5.85 0.10
C LEU A 30 -6.47 -5.61 -1.38
N SER A 31 -5.30 -5.04 -1.62
CA SER A 31 -4.68 -4.94 -2.95
C SER A 31 -3.27 -5.50 -2.89
N LEU A 32 -2.89 -6.25 -3.89
CA LEU A 32 -1.61 -6.93 -4.00
C LEU A 32 -0.84 -6.43 -5.20
N PHE A 33 0.42 -6.12 -5.00
CA PHE A 33 1.36 -5.91 -6.09
C PHE A 33 2.75 -6.41 -5.71
N ALA A 34 3.22 -7.43 -6.43
CA ALA A 34 4.47 -8.11 -6.14
C ALA A 34 4.54 -8.57 -4.66
N ASP A 35 5.45 -8.00 -3.88
CA ASP A 35 5.65 -8.30 -2.46
C ASP A 35 4.94 -7.31 -1.52
N ASP A 36 4.32 -6.28 -2.07
CA ASP A 36 3.61 -5.26 -1.30
C ASP A 36 2.12 -5.58 -1.16
N ILE A 37 1.59 -5.36 0.03
CA ILE A 37 0.18 -5.56 0.35
C ILE A 37 -0.40 -4.26 0.92
N ILE A 38 -1.50 -3.79 0.32
CA ILE A 38 -2.35 -2.78 0.95
C ILE A 38 -3.55 -3.48 1.54
N VAL A 39 -3.83 -3.23 2.81
CA VAL A 39 -5.01 -3.74 3.50
C VAL A 39 -5.92 -2.57 3.87
N TYR A 40 -7.19 -2.67 3.48
CA TYR A 40 -8.21 -1.69 3.77
C TYR A 40 -9.02 -2.17 4.97
N LEU A 41 -9.07 -1.38 6.04
CA LEU A 41 -9.73 -1.77 7.28
C LEU A 41 -10.87 -0.81 7.63
N LYS A 42 -12.07 -1.36 7.71
CA LYS A 42 -13.22 -0.71 8.36
C LYS A 42 -13.18 -1.09 9.85
N ASN A 43 -13.55 -0.20 10.75
CA ASN A 43 -13.43 -0.41 12.20
C ASN A 43 -11.99 -0.73 12.62
N PRO A 44 -11.07 0.23 12.52
CA PRO A 44 -9.63 -0.03 12.56
C PRO A 44 -9.18 -0.78 13.83
N ILE A 45 -9.76 -0.51 15.01
CA ILE A 45 -9.35 -1.15 16.26
C ILE A 45 -9.52 -2.67 16.19
N ILE A 46 -10.75 -3.14 15.93
CA ILE A 46 -11.06 -4.59 15.93
C ILE A 46 -10.41 -5.30 14.74
N SER A 47 -10.52 -4.70 13.55
CA SER A 47 -10.01 -5.30 12.32
C SER A 47 -8.49 -5.41 12.31
N ALA A 48 -7.80 -4.43 12.89
CA ALA A 48 -6.36 -4.45 12.93
C ALA A 48 -5.81 -5.42 13.98
N GLN A 49 -6.44 -5.56 15.13
CA GLN A 49 -6.08 -6.62 16.10
C GLN A 49 -6.23 -8.02 15.46
N ASN A 50 -7.29 -8.24 14.71
CA ASN A 50 -7.49 -9.50 13.99
C ASN A 50 -6.44 -9.69 12.87
N LEU A 51 -6.07 -8.63 12.16
CA LEU A 51 -5.00 -8.64 11.16
C LEU A 51 -3.66 -9.00 11.79
N LEU A 52 -3.30 -8.38 12.92
CA LEU A 52 -2.05 -8.68 13.64
C LEU A 52 -1.99 -10.13 14.12
N LYS A 53 -3.09 -10.69 14.62
CA LYS A 53 -3.18 -12.12 14.97
C LYS A 53 -2.97 -13.01 13.76
N LEU A 54 -3.55 -12.67 12.61
CA LEU A 54 -3.35 -13.41 11.37
C LEU A 54 -1.91 -13.36 10.89
N ILE A 55 -1.31 -12.19 10.90
CA ILE A 55 0.11 -11.99 10.54
C ILE A 55 1.01 -12.80 11.47
N SER A 56 0.76 -12.77 12.78
CA SER A 56 1.53 -13.55 13.76
C SER A 56 1.44 -15.06 13.51
N ASN A 57 0.24 -15.56 13.22
CA ASN A 57 0.05 -16.96 12.88
C ASN A 57 0.71 -17.35 11.56
N PHE A 58 0.60 -16.50 10.56
CA PHE A 58 1.26 -16.68 9.27
C PHE A 58 2.79 -16.74 9.42
N ASN A 59 3.38 -15.83 10.20
CA ASN A 59 4.81 -15.81 10.48
C ASN A 59 5.29 -17.11 11.14
N LYS A 60 4.50 -17.66 12.09
CA LYS A 60 4.84 -18.92 12.77
C LYS A 60 4.82 -20.12 11.82
N VAL A 61 3.86 -20.17 10.92
CA VAL A 61 3.68 -21.32 10.01
C VAL A 61 4.61 -21.23 8.81
N SER A 62 4.78 -20.05 8.24
CA SER A 62 5.56 -19.84 7.01
C SER A 62 7.06 -19.68 7.24
N GLY A 63 7.49 -19.38 8.48
CA GLY A 63 8.86 -18.97 8.78
C GLY A 63 9.26 -17.59 8.27
N TYR A 64 8.37 -16.87 7.59
CA TYR A 64 8.59 -15.51 7.10
C TYR A 64 8.16 -14.49 8.13
N LYS A 65 8.88 -13.36 8.18
CA LYS A 65 8.54 -12.24 9.06
C LYS A 65 8.15 -11.02 8.22
N ILE A 66 6.96 -10.52 8.45
CA ILE A 66 6.54 -9.23 7.89
C ILE A 66 7.30 -8.12 8.61
N ASN A 67 7.90 -7.22 7.84
CA ASN A 67 8.65 -6.10 8.39
C ASN A 67 7.71 -5.01 8.91
N MET A 68 7.37 -5.07 10.19
CA MET A 68 6.48 -4.11 10.83
C MET A 68 7.05 -2.69 10.86
N GLN A 69 8.37 -2.53 10.91
CA GLN A 69 9.02 -1.21 10.92
C GLN A 69 8.88 -0.48 9.57
N LYS A 70 8.81 -1.23 8.46
CA LYS A 70 8.53 -0.68 7.12
C LYS A 70 7.04 -0.59 6.82
N SER A 71 6.19 -1.17 7.66
CA SER A 71 4.74 -1.14 7.48
C SER A 71 4.19 0.21 7.95
N GLN A 72 3.36 0.81 7.11
CA GLN A 72 2.78 2.13 7.36
C GLN A 72 1.27 2.06 7.17
N GLY A 73 0.53 2.90 7.88
CA GLY A 73 -0.91 2.99 7.75
C GLY A 73 -1.41 4.43 7.69
N PHE A 74 -2.50 4.63 6.94
CA PHE A 74 -3.30 5.84 7.04
C PHE A 74 -4.50 5.60 7.94
N LEU A 75 -4.75 6.56 8.82
CA LEU A 75 -5.94 6.56 9.65
C LEU A 75 -6.90 7.66 9.17
N TYR A 76 -8.10 7.25 8.78
CA TYR A 76 -9.20 8.13 8.41
C TYR A 76 -10.23 8.12 9.55
N THR A 77 -10.01 8.94 10.56
CA THR A 77 -10.94 9.12 11.67
C THR A 77 -11.06 10.58 12.04
N ASN A 78 -12.26 10.99 12.43
CA ASN A 78 -12.53 12.34 12.91
C ASN A 78 -12.46 12.43 14.45
N LYS A 79 -12.17 11.30 15.13
CA LYS A 79 -12.14 11.22 16.59
C LYS A 79 -10.71 11.11 17.10
N ARG A 80 -10.17 12.17 17.70
CA ARG A 80 -8.81 12.21 18.27
C ARG A 80 -8.52 11.14 19.32
N GLN A 81 -9.50 10.80 20.16
CA GLN A 81 -9.35 9.73 21.16
C GLN A 81 -9.11 8.37 20.53
N THR A 82 -9.83 8.05 19.45
CA THR A 82 -9.66 6.81 18.71
C THR A 82 -8.28 6.74 18.04
N GLU A 83 -7.77 7.88 17.56
CA GLU A 83 -6.45 7.98 16.95
C GLU A 83 -5.33 7.63 17.95
N SER A 84 -5.38 8.19 19.15
CA SER A 84 -4.37 7.92 20.19
C SER A 84 -4.38 6.45 20.64
N GLN A 85 -5.55 5.83 20.79
CA GLN A 85 -5.68 4.42 21.13
C GLN A 85 -5.10 3.51 20.03
N ILE A 86 -5.41 3.83 18.77
CA ILE A 86 -4.89 3.07 17.63
C ILE A 86 -3.37 3.18 17.56
N ILE A 87 -2.80 4.37 17.70
CA ILE A 87 -1.35 4.58 17.66
C ILE A 87 -0.64 3.78 18.76
N SER A 88 -1.22 3.71 19.97
CA SER A 88 -0.61 2.96 21.08
C SER A 88 -0.68 1.45 20.93
N GLU A 89 -1.68 0.93 20.23
CA GLU A 89 -1.89 -0.51 20.06
C GLU A 89 -1.15 -1.07 18.82
N PHE A 90 -0.76 -0.23 17.86
CA PHE A 90 -0.14 -0.69 16.63
C PHE A 90 1.38 -0.60 16.65
N LEU A 91 2.00 -1.69 16.19
CA LEU A 91 3.45 -1.81 16.02
C LEU A 91 3.98 -1.16 14.73
N PHE A 92 3.11 -0.57 13.91
CA PHE A 92 3.50 0.07 12.67
C PHE A 92 3.29 1.59 12.71
N THR A 93 4.02 2.30 11.86
CA THR A 93 4.01 3.76 11.83
C THR A 93 2.71 4.29 11.21
N ILE A 94 2.01 5.16 11.91
CA ILE A 94 0.86 5.89 11.35
C ILE A 94 1.36 7.13 10.61
N ALA A 95 1.16 7.13 9.30
CA ALA A 95 1.53 8.27 8.46
C ALA A 95 0.49 9.38 8.57
N THR A 96 0.95 10.61 8.80
CA THR A 96 0.08 11.79 8.94
C THR A 96 -0.28 12.42 7.61
N LYS A 97 0.65 12.44 6.66
CA LYS A 97 0.49 13.17 5.39
C LYS A 97 0.55 12.27 4.17
N ARG A 98 1.56 11.39 4.06
CA ARG A 98 1.85 10.61 2.85
C ARG A 98 2.47 9.27 3.18
N ILE A 99 2.22 8.29 2.31
CA ILE A 99 2.86 6.97 2.28
C ILE A 99 3.44 6.75 0.88
N LYS A 100 4.68 6.31 0.79
CA LYS A 100 5.28 5.93 -0.49
C LYS A 100 4.90 4.49 -0.82
N TYR A 101 4.24 4.30 -1.97
CA TYR A 101 3.83 3.00 -2.47
C TYR A 101 4.10 2.92 -3.97
N LEU A 102 4.89 1.95 -4.41
CA LEU A 102 5.23 1.74 -5.84
C LEU A 102 5.72 3.03 -6.54
N ARG A 103 6.62 3.77 -5.89
CA ARG A 103 7.12 5.09 -6.33
C ARG A 103 6.09 6.22 -6.32
N ILE A 104 4.85 5.94 -5.99
CA ILE A 104 3.77 6.93 -5.90
C ILE A 104 3.63 7.40 -4.46
N GLN A 105 3.37 8.69 -4.25
CA GLN A 105 3.05 9.25 -2.95
C GLN A 105 1.55 9.19 -2.71
N LEU A 106 1.10 8.19 -1.94
CA LEU A 106 -0.29 8.14 -1.49
C LEU A 106 -0.51 9.22 -0.43
N THR A 107 -1.53 10.05 -0.63
CA THR A 107 -1.91 11.15 0.27
C THR A 107 -3.35 10.96 0.75
N LYS A 108 -3.72 11.58 1.88
CA LYS A 108 -5.11 11.51 2.38
C LYS A 108 -6.11 12.22 1.48
N GLY A 109 -5.69 13.24 0.72
CA GLY A 109 -6.54 14.04 -0.15
C GLY A 109 -6.28 13.81 -1.63
N VAL A 110 -7.33 13.74 -2.45
CA VAL A 110 -7.22 13.55 -3.91
C VAL A 110 -6.46 14.71 -4.58
N LYS A 111 -6.67 15.95 -4.12
CA LYS A 111 -5.97 17.14 -4.65
C LYS A 111 -4.46 17.07 -4.41
N ASP A 112 -4.07 16.63 -3.23
CA ASP A 112 -2.67 16.46 -2.85
C ASP A 112 -2.03 15.29 -3.63
N PHE A 113 -2.77 14.21 -3.86
CA PHE A 113 -2.35 13.09 -4.67
C PHE A 113 -2.00 13.51 -6.09
N LEU A 114 -2.86 14.27 -6.77
CA LEU A 114 -2.60 14.78 -8.12
C LEU A 114 -1.36 15.67 -8.17
N LYS A 115 -1.17 16.51 -7.16
CA LYS A 115 -0.04 17.45 -7.09
C LYS A 115 1.28 16.74 -6.77
N GLU A 116 1.27 15.86 -5.76
CA GLU A 116 2.49 15.26 -5.23
C GLU A 116 2.94 13.99 -5.97
N SER A 117 2.01 13.29 -6.64
CA SER A 117 2.32 12.04 -7.34
C SER A 117 2.30 12.19 -8.85
N TYR A 118 1.24 12.75 -9.39
CA TYR A 118 1.01 12.74 -10.83
C TYR A 118 1.91 13.73 -11.56
N LYS A 119 2.06 14.95 -11.05
CA LYS A 119 2.89 15.98 -11.70
C LYS A 119 4.38 15.60 -11.75
N PRO A 120 5.00 15.18 -10.64
CA PRO A 120 6.40 14.73 -10.67
C PRO A 120 6.62 13.52 -11.58
N LEU A 121 5.69 12.56 -11.59
CA LEU A 121 5.78 11.38 -12.45
C LEU A 121 5.72 11.74 -13.93
N LEU A 122 4.82 12.65 -14.33
CA LEU A 122 4.74 13.14 -15.69
C LEU A 122 6.01 13.88 -16.13
N GLU A 123 6.60 14.65 -15.23
CA GLU A 123 7.84 15.36 -15.49
C GLU A 123 9.03 14.39 -15.65
N GLU A 124 9.12 13.36 -14.80
CA GLU A 124 10.12 12.29 -14.92
C GLU A 124 10.00 11.56 -16.27
N ILE A 125 8.78 11.19 -16.68
CA ILE A 125 8.51 10.56 -17.97
C ILE A 125 8.93 11.48 -19.13
N ARG A 126 8.60 12.77 -19.06
CA ARG A 126 8.98 13.74 -20.08
C ARG A 126 10.49 13.86 -20.22
N GLN A 127 11.21 13.96 -19.08
CA GLN A 127 12.67 14.02 -19.07
C GLN A 127 13.30 12.75 -19.64
N ASP A 128 12.75 11.57 -19.35
CA ASP A 128 13.25 10.31 -19.88
C ASP A 128 12.99 10.19 -21.39
N ILE A 129 11.84 10.62 -21.87
CA ILE A 129 11.57 10.69 -23.30
C ILE A 129 12.56 11.65 -24.01
N ASP A 130 12.84 12.80 -23.42
CA ASP A 130 13.77 13.77 -24.01
C ASP A 130 15.22 13.24 -24.02
N LYS A 131 15.64 12.50 -22.98
CA LYS A 131 16.93 11.78 -22.99
C LYS A 131 16.98 10.76 -24.13
N CYS A 132 15.90 9.97 -24.30
CA CYS A 132 15.82 8.95 -25.35
C CYS A 132 15.87 9.53 -26.77
N LYS A 133 15.34 10.74 -27.02
CA LYS A 133 15.41 11.42 -28.31
C LYS A 133 16.84 11.69 -28.77
N ASN A 134 17.74 11.95 -27.84
CA ASN A 134 19.13 12.34 -28.12
C ASN A 134 20.10 11.14 -28.13
N ILE A 135 19.62 9.91 -27.90
CA ILE A 135 20.46 8.72 -28.01
C ILE A 135 20.62 8.34 -29.48
N PRO A 136 21.84 8.32 -30.01
CA PRO A 136 22.11 7.90 -31.40
C PRO A 136 21.96 6.37 -31.47
N CYS A 137 20.74 5.89 -31.61
CA CYS A 137 20.44 4.49 -31.77
C CYS A 137 19.52 4.25 -32.97
N SER A 138 19.58 3.04 -33.52
CA SER A 138 18.68 2.61 -34.56
C SER A 138 17.23 2.65 -34.08
N TRP A 139 16.28 2.70 -34.98
CA TRP A 139 14.86 2.64 -34.72
C TRP A 139 14.48 1.45 -33.82
N ILE A 140 15.05 0.28 -34.05
CA ILE A 140 14.84 -0.94 -33.24
C ILE A 140 15.45 -0.76 -31.83
N GLY A 141 16.61 -0.11 -31.72
CA GLY A 141 17.24 0.16 -30.43
C GLY A 141 16.42 1.09 -29.53
N ARG A 142 15.68 2.04 -30.11
CA ARG A 142 14.81 2.94 -29.33
C ARG A 142 13.63 2.24 -28.67
N ILE A 143 13.09 1.19 -29.27
CA ILE A 143 12.00 0.39 -28.69
C ILE A 143 12.45 -0.40 -27.46
N ASN A 144 13.74 -0.77 -27.38
CA ASN A 144 14.28 -1.55 -26.29
C ASN A 144 14.79 -0.72 -25.08
N ILE A 145 14.75 0.61 -25.18
CA ILE A 145 15.24 1.52 -24.12
C ILE A 145 14.09 2.01 -23.22
N VAL A 146 12.84 1.80 -23.60
CA VAL A 146 11.64 2.21 -22.85
C VAL A 146 11.22 1.17 -21.83
#